data_2ba193f134946c1e0f830fc1f15ebb8b
#
_entry.id   2ba193f134946c1e0f830fc1f15ebb8b
#
_cell.length_a   1.000
_cell.length_b   1.000
_cell.length_c   1.000
_cell.angle_alpha   90.00
_cell.angle_beta   90.00
_cell.angle_gamma   90.00
#
_symmetry.space_group_name_H-M   'P 1'
#
loop_
_entity.id
_entity.type
_entity.pdbx_description
1 polymer ?
#
loop_
_entity_poly.entity_id
_entity_poly.type
_entity_poly.pdbx_seq_one_letter_code
_entity_poly.pdbx_strand_id
1 'polypeptide(L)'
;MKYKGKSIEVIGSKILFGKETLWIHILEDDSFAQVLRSDLEEDMSETKHSGMSYVRYIAIAARIKEEMAQKRLLAPYESSLIPLPHQILVLEKVMQGVQTRFMLADEVGMGKTIEAGLVLKEKKLRGEIKRILLIVPKSAMIQWQQELKEHFNENFFIYDSDFITGMARTFASFDAEEELNFWKQHNQIIVSLDALKPVSQRQGWSQEKINEYNKYRIESVVGADFDMIIIDEAHRMGGSTSQVSRYQLAETLCNAVPNVLLLSATPHRGKSDH
;
A
#
# COMPACT_ATOMS: atom_id res chain seq x y z
N MET A 1 -32.36 0.09 -34.27
CA MET A 1 -32.48 -1.38 -34.12
C MET A 1 -33.52 -1.70 -33.07
N LYS A 2 -34.29 -2.78 -33.27
CA LYS A 2 -35.29 -3.24 -32.29
C LYS A 2 -35.02 -4.66 -31.87
N TYR A 3 -35.35 -5.00 -30.65
CA TYR A 3 -35.35 -6.35 -30.12
C TYR A 3 -36.70 -6.63 -29.47
N LYS A 4 -37.43 -7.63 -30.02
CA LYS A 4 -38.80 -7.97 -29.58
C LYS A 4 -39.75 -6.75 -29.58
N GLY A 5 -39.63 -5.89 -30.62
CA GLY A 5 -40.45 -4.69 -30.79
C GLY A 5 -40.03 -3.48 -29.93
N LYS A 6 -39.02 -3.60 -29.04
CA LYS A 6 -38.52 -2.53 -28.18
C LYS A 6 -37.28 -1.87 -28.80
N SER A 7 -37.13 -0.58 -28.60
CA SER A 7 -35.96 0.17 -29.06
C SER A 7 -34.73 -0.21 -28.22
N ILE A 8 -33.61 -0.46 -28.91
CA ILE A 8 -32.39 -0.90 -28.27
C ILE A 8 -31.19 -0.06 -28.69
N GLU A 9 -30.22 0.01 -27.83
CA GLU A 9 -28.87 0.53 -28.09
C GLU A 9 -27.86 -0.61 -27.96
N VAL A 10 -26.99 -0.77 -28.98
CA VAL A 10 -25.89 -1.77 -28.92
C VAL A 10 -24.72 -1.20 -28.15
N ILE A 11 -24.33 -1.84 -27.05
CA ILE A 11 -23.26 -1.40 -26.16
C ILE A 11 -21.93 -2.04 -26.53
N GLY A 12 -21.94 -3.26 -27.06
CA GLY A 12 -20.74 -3.97 -27.45
C GLY A 12 -21.02 -5.25 -28.21
N SER A 13 -20.01 -5.81 -28.87
CA SER A 13 -20.11 -7.07 -29.57
C SER A 13 -18.97 -8.02 -29.26
N LYS A 14 -19.22 -9.32 -29.31
CA LYS A 14 -18.22 -10.37 -29.19
C LYS A 14 -18.56 -11.55 -30.05
N ILE A 15 -17.56 -12.13 -30.72
CA ILE A 15 -17.77 -13.38 -31.49
C ILE A 15 -17.57 -14.56 -30.54
N LEU A 16 -18.62 -15.35 -30.33
CA LEU A 16 -18.61 -16.59 -29.55
C LEU A 16 -19.03 -17.74 -30.44
N PHE A 17 -18.21 -18.79 -30.56
CA PHE A 17 -18.47 -19.97 -31.40
C PHE A 17 -18.86 -19.64 -32.84
N GLY A 18 -18.23 -18.60 -33.45
CA GLY A 18 -18.51 -18.17 -34.81
C GLY A 18 -19.82 -17.36 -34.98
N LYS A 19 -20.53 -17.05 -33.92
CA LYS A 19 -21.73 -16.21 -33.92
C LYS A 19 -21.45 -14.88 -33.24
N GLU A 20 -21.87 -13.77 -33.84
CA GLU A 20 -21.75 -12.45 -33.23
C GLU A 20 -22.86 -12.28 -32.20
N THR A 21 -22.44 -12.10 -30.96
CA THR A 21 -23.30 -11.84 -29.81
C THR A 21 -23.15 -10.37 -29.40
N LEU A 22 -24.26 -9.70 -29.22
CA LEU A 22 -24.33 -8.29 -28.89
C LEU A 22 -24.82 -8.09 -27.45
N TRP A 23 -24.25 -7.12 -26.77
CA TRP A 23 -24.77 -6.58 -25.54
C TRP A 23 -25.65 -5.38 -25.88
N ILE A 24 -26.92 -5.46 -25.50
CA ILE A 24 -27.91 -4.43 -25.81
C ILE A 24 -28.51 -3.82 -24.55
N HIS A 25 -28.80 -2.53 -24.60
CA HIS A 25 -29.60 -1.80 -23.63
C HIS A 25 -30.99 -1.60 -24.21
N ILE A 26 -32.03 -2.05 -23.51
CA ILE A 26 -33.44 -1.89 -23.91
C ILE A 26 -33.93 -0.60 -23.28
N LEU A 27 -34.25 0.39 -24.15
CA LEU A 27 -34.48 1.78 -23.70
C LEU A 27 -35.81 1.96 -22.95
N GLU A 28 -36.81 1.12 -23.21
CA GLU A 28 -38.16 1.27 -22.62
C GLU A 28 -38.20 0.83 -21.12
N ASP A 29 -37.42 -0.16 -20.75
CA ASP A 29 -37.43 -0.73 -19.40
C ASP A 29 -36.06 -0.63 -18.70
N ASP A 30 -35.14 0.14 -19.29
CA ASP A 30 -33.77 0.39 -18.76
C ASP A 30 -33.03 -0.91 -18.38
N SER A 31 -33.28 -1.98 -19.16
CA SER A 31 -32.71 -3.32 -18.92
C SER A 31 -31.61 -3.66 -19.93
N PHE A 32 -30.74 -4.61 -19.55
CA PHE A 32 -29.63 -5.07 -20.39
C PHE A 32 -29.82 -6.52 -20.74
N ALA A 33 -29.52 -6.89 -21.99
CA ALA A 33 -29.57 -8.26 -22.45
C ALA A 33 -28.40 -8.61 -23.38
N GLN A 34 -28.06 -9.89 -23.43
CA GLN A 34 -27.13 -10.44 -24.39
C GLN A 34 -27.93 -11.23 -25.46
N VAL A 35 -27.80 -10.85 -26.71
CA VAL A 35 -28.56 -11.39 -27.81
C VAL A 35 -27.67 -11.72 -29.00
N LEU A 36 -28.10 -12.64 -29.84
CA LEU A 36 -27.42 -12.87 -31.11
C LEU A 36 -27.78 -11.75 -32.09
N ARG A 37 -26.82 -11.35 -32.92
CA ARG A 37 -27.08 -10.34 -33.98
C ARG A 37 -28.22 -10.71 -34.89
N SER A 38 -28.43 -12.03 -35.15
CA SER A 38 -29.52 -12.55 -35.92
C SER A 38 -30.92 -12.32 -35.35
N ASP A 39 -31.02 -12.01 -34.08
CA ASP A 39 -32.28 -11.85 -33.36
C ASP A 39 -32.72 -10.38 -33.29
N LEU A 40 -31.99 -9.49 -33.95
CA LEU A 40 -32.29 -8.06 -34.02
C LEU A 40 -33.10 -7.74 -35.31
N GLU A 41 -34.10 -6.90 -35.12
CA GLU A 41 -34.86 -6.31 -36.23
C GLU A 41 -34.13 -5.03 -36.70
N GLU A 42 -33.59 -5.02 -37.93
CA GLU A 42 -32.99 -3.84 -38.54
C GLU A 42 -34.07 -2.86 -38.97
N ASP A 43 -34.19 -1.78 -38.23
CA ASP A 43 -34.97 -0.61 -38.68
C ASP A 43 -34.03 0.29 -39.50
N MET A 44 -34.33 0.51 -40.78
CA MET A 44 -33.51 1.29 -41.73
C MET A 44 -33.47 2.80 -41.42
N SER A 45 -33.77 3.21 -40.18
CA SER A 45 -33.60 4.60 -39.74
C SER A 45 -32.27 4.73 -39.01
N GLU A 46 -31.36 5.51 -39.55
CA GLU A 46 -30.10 5.90 -38.91
C GLU A 46 -30.34 6.54 -37.54
N THR A 47 -30.25 5.73 -36.47
CA THR A 47 -30.19 6.27 -35.13
C THR A 47 -28.74 6.67 -34.85
N LYS A 48 -28.47 7.96 -34.82
CA LYS A 48 -27.23 8.51 -34.24
C LYS A 48 -27.12 8.03 -32.80
N HIS A 49 -26.20 7.10 -32.56
CA HIS A 49 -25.84 6.69 -31.20
C HIS A 49 -25.43 7.94 -30.39
N SER A 50 -26.19 8.30 -29.39
CA SER A 50 -25.78 9.35 -28.50
C SER A 50 -24.63 8.81 -27.65
N GLY A 51 -23.42 9.30 -27.86
CA GLY A 51 -22.24 8.91 -27.06
C GLY A 51 -22.43 9.11 -25.54
N MET A 52 -23.50 9.78 -25.17
CA MET A 52 -23.88 10.06 -23.78
C MET A 52 -24.36 8.80 -23.02
N SER A 53 -25.09 7.88 -23.67
CA SER A 53 -25.53 6.62 -23.03
C SER A 53 -24.34 5.71 -22.77
N TYR A 54 -23.39 5.65 -23.68
CA TYR A 54 -22.16 4.86 -23.51
C TYR A 54 -21.29 5.41 -22.37
N VAL A 55 -21.12 6.74 -22.32
CA VAL A 55 -20.39 7.41 -21.23
C VAL A 55 -21.07 7.15 -19.88
N ARG A 56 -22.40 7.22 -19.85
CA ARG A 56 -23.20 6.95 -18.65
C ARG A 56 -23.06 5.49 -18.19
N TYR A 57 -23.10 4.54 -19.11
CA TYR A 57 -22.86 3.13 -18.80
C TYR A 57 -21.46 2.89 -18.23
N ILE A 58 -20.41 3.44 -18.85
CA ILE A 58 -19.04 3.31 -18.36
C ILE A 58 -18.91 3.94 -16.96
N ALA A 59 -19.52 5.10 -16.73
CA ALA A 59 -19.51 5.77 -15.43
C ALA A 59 -20.21 4.94 -14.33
N ILE A 60 -21.37 4.33 -14.66
CA ILE A 60 -22.10 3.45 -13.73
C ILE A 60 -21.32 2.16 -13.49
N ALA A 61 -20.77 1.53 -14.52
CA ALA A 61 -19.96 0.32 -14.38
C ALA A 61 -18.69 0.56 -13.58
N ALA A 62 -18.03 1.72 -13.77
CA ALA A 62 -16.89 2.13 -12.98
C ALA A 62 -17.27 2.34 -11.52
N ARG A 63 -18.39 3.00 -11.24
CA ARG A 63 -18.92 3.23 -9.90
C ARG A 63 -19.30 1.92 -9.18
N ILE A 64 -19.98 1.01 -9.87
CA ILE A 64 -20.29 -0.32 -9.32
C ILE A 64 -19.02 -1.09 -9.02
N LYS A 65 -18.03 -1.07 -9.94
CA LYS A 65 -16.73 -1.71 -9.74
C LYS A 65 -15.99 -1.12 -8.53
N GLU A 66 -16.03 0.20 -8.37
CA GLU A 66 -15.43 0.90 -7.24
C GLU A 66 -16.13 0.57 -5.92
N GLU A 67 -17.46 0.58 -5.87
CA GLU A 67 -18.24 0.18 -4.68
C GLU A 67 -18.02 -1.30 -4.32
N MET A 68 -17.91 -2.19 -5.31
CA MET A 68 -17.61 -3.59 -5.07
C MET A 68 -16.17 -3.79 -4.59
N ALA A 69 -15.21 -3.03 -5.11
CA ALA A 69 -13.82 -3.07 -4.67
C ALA A 69 -13.65 -2.53 -3.24
N GLN A 70 -14.38 -1.46 -2.89
CA GLN A 70 -14.35 -0.89 -1.54
C GLN A 70 -14.95 -1.81 -0.47
N LYS A 71 -15.94 -2.64 -0.84
CA LYS A 71 -16.63 -3.54 0.10
C LYS A 71 -15.99 -4.94 0.21
N ARG A 72 -15.13 -5.33 -0.72
CA ARG A 72 -14.45 -6.63 -0.71
C ARG A 72 -12.99 -6.47 -0.35
N LEU A 73 -12.52 -7.26 0.58
CA LEU A 73 -11.11 -7.39 0.86
C LEU A 73 -10.45 -8.23 -0.25
N LEU A 74 -9.43 -7.67 -0.89
CA LEU A 74 -8.74 -8.30 -2.03
C LEU A 74 -7.51 -9.09 -1.58
N ALA A 75 -6.79 -8.59 -0.57
CA ALA A 75 -5.56 -9.21 -0.09
C ALA A 75 -5.69 -10.68 0.32
N PRO A 76 -6.78 -11.14 0.98
CA PRO A 76 -6.96 -12.55 1.30
C PRO A 76 -7.01 -13.48 0.08
N TYR A 77 -7.47 -12.99 -1.07
CA TYR A 77 -7.53 -13.76 -2.32
C TYR A 77 -6.22 -13.73 -3.10
N GLU A 78 -5.43 -12.67 -2.93
CA GLU A 78 -4.15 -12.45 -3.63
C GLU A 78 -2.94 -12.93 -2.81
N SER A 79 -3.17 -13.43 -1.59
CA SER A 79 -2.13 -14.01 -0.74
C SER A 79 -2.04 -15.53 -0.92
N SER A 80 -0.84 -16.10 -0.72
CA SER A 80 -0.60 -17.54 -0.81
C SER A 80 -0.97 -18.30 0.48
N LEU A 81 -1.62 -17.63 1.43
CA LEU A 81 -2.04 -18.20 2.71
C LEU A 81 -3.55 -18.05 2.91
N ILE A 82 -4.11 -18.86 3.80
CA ILE A 82 -5.49 -18.70 4.27
C ILE A 82 -5.43 -17.92 5.59
N PRO A 83 -5.87 -16.64 5.60
CA PRO A 83 -5.84 -15.84 6.81
C PRO A 83 -6.77 -16.40 7.90
N LEU A 84 -6.38 -16.25 9.15
CA LEU A 84 -7.21 -16.60 10.28
C LEU A 84 -8.35 -15.57 10.48
N PRO A 85 -9.49 -15.95 11.09
CA PRO A 85 -10.63 -15.04 11.24
C PRO A 85 -10.28 -13.70 11.93
N HIS A 86 -9.43 -13.71 12.97
CA HIS A 86 -9.01 -12.48 13.66
C HIS A 86 -8.19 -11.57 12.75
N GLN A 87 -7.35 -12.12 11.86
CA GLN A 87 -6.54 -11.35 10.91
C GLN A 87 -7.42 -10.64 9.87
N ILE A 88 -8.53 -11.27 9.46
CA ILE A 88 -9.53 -10.63 8.59
C ILE A 88 -10.24 -9.49 9.32
N LEU A 89 -10.62 -9.68 10.59
CA LEU A 89 -11.25 -8.62 11.40
C LEU A 89 -10.32 -7.41 11.59
N VAL A 90 -9.02 -7.66 11.82
CA VAL A 90 -8.01 -6.60 11.90
C VAL A 90 -7.93 -5.85 10.57
N LEU A 91 -7.83 -6.57 9.45
CA LEU A 91 -7.80 -5.97 8.11
C LEU A 91 -9.04 -5.12 7.86
N GLU A 92 -10.24 -5.65 8.12
CA GLU A 92 -11.50 -4.90 7.99
C GLU A 92 -11.48 -3.60 8.79
N LYS A 93 -11.08 -3.67 10.06
CA LYS A 93 -11.04 -2.52 10.96
C LYS A 93 -10.06 -1.45 10.47
N VAL A 94 -8.87 -1.86 10.02
CA VAL A 94 -7.85 -0.95 9.51
C VAL A 94 -8.30 -0.28 8.21
N MET A 95 -9.04 -0.99 7.36
CA MET A 95 -9.50 -0.49 6.07
C MET A 95 -10.77 0.40 6.14
N GLN A 96 -11.38 0.58 7.32
CA GLN A 96 -12.51 1.49 7.49
C GLN A 96 -12.14 2.97 7.46
N GLY A 97 -10.86 3.30 7.70
CA GLY A 97 -10.34 4.68 7.74
C GLY A 97 -9.73 5.11 6.41
N VAL A 98 -9.76 6.43 6.13
CA VAL A 98 -9.08 7.03 4.98
C VAL A 98 -7.56 6.92 5.12
N GLN A 99 -7.05 7.10 6.34
CA GLN A 99 -5.62 6.95 6.66
C GLN A 99 -5.44 5.82 7.67
N THR A 100 -4.37 5.05 7.49
CA THR A 100 -4.02 3.97 8.42
C THR A 100 -3.10 4.52 9.50
N ARG A 101 -3.61 4.69 10.71
CA ARG A 101 -2.79 5.02 11.90
C ARG A 101 -3.22 4.12 13.05
N PHE A 102 -2.67 2.88 13.06
CA PHE A 102 -3.07 1.83 13.99
C PHE A 102 -1.88 1.21 14.70
N MET A 103 -2.14 0.73 15.91
CA MET A 103 -1.24 -0.17 16.64
C MET A 103 -1.89 -1.54 16.71
N LEU A 104 -1.19 -2.57 16.20
CA LEU A 104 -1.54 -3.97 16.35
C LEU A 104 -0.81 -4.50 17.59
N ALA A 105 -1.59 -4.79 18.63
CA ALA A 105 -1.07 -5.12 19.96
C ALA A 105 -1.37 -6.58 20.34
N ASP A 106 -1.29 -7.49 19.38
CA ASP A 106 -1.57 -8.91 19.60
C ASP A 106 -0.39 -9.64 20.24
N GLU A 107 -0.68 -10.77 20.92
CA GLU A 107 0.33 -11.60 21.55
C GLU A 107 1.38 -12.12 20.55
N VAL A 108 2.54 -12.54 21.09
CA VAL A 108 3.59 -13.17 20.29
C VAL A 108 3.05 -14.44 19.64
N GLY A 109 3.29 -14.62 18.34
CA GLY A 109 2.84 -15.80 17.61
C GLY A 109 1.45 -15.71 16.97
N MET A 110 0.68 -14.64 17.18
CA MET A 110 -0.64 -14.45 16.56
C MET A 110 -0.57 -14.04 15.08
N GLY A 111 0.62 -13.93 14.53
CA GLY A 111 0.81 -13.64 13.09
C GLY A 111 0.74 -12.16 12.73
N LYS A 112 1.28 -11.25 13.57
CA LYS A 112 1.36 -9.81 13.29
C LYS A 112 1.98 -9.48 11.93
N THR A 113 2.99 -10.25 11.50
CA THR A 113 3.58 -10.12 10.15
C THR A 113 2.54 -10.35 9.07
N ILE A 114 1.67 -11.35 9.26
CA ILE A 114 0.59 -11.67 8.32
C ILE A 114 -0.46 -10.56 8.31
N GLU A 115 -0.86 -10.05 9.47
CA GLU A 115 -1.80 -8.93 9.57
C GLU A 115 -1.27 -7.67 8.87
N ALA A 116 -0.01 -7.33 9.14
CA ALA A 116 0.65 -6.19 8.49
C ALA A 116 0.80 -6.42 6.97
N GLY A 117 1.13 -7.65 6.55
CA GLY A 117 1.20 -8.04 5.15
C GLY A 117 -0.14 -7.94 4.43
N LEU A 118 -1.24 -8.36 5.08
CA LEU A 118 -2.60 -8.22 4.55
C LEU A 118 -2.98 -6.75 4.36
N VAL A 119 -2.73 -5.90 5.36
CA VAL A 119 -3.00 -4.45 5.28
C VAL A 119 -2.19 -3.80 4.15
N LEU A 120 -0.89 -4.09 4.08
CA LEU A 120 0.01 -3.60 3.05
C LEU A 120 -0.48 -4.03 1.65
N LYS A 121 -0.79 -5.32 1.48
CA LYS A 121 -1.25 -5.88 0.21
C LYS A 121 -2.57 -5.26 -0.23
N GLU A 122 -3.53 -5.13 0.68
CA GLU A 122 -4.83 -4.51 0.41
C GLU A 122 -4.68 -3.07 -0.08
N LYS A 123 -3.90 -2.25 0.64
CA LYS A 123 -3.67 -0.85 0.25
C LYS A 123 -2.95 -0.72 -1.09
N LYS A 124 -2.01 -1.62 -1.40
CA LYS A 124 -1.35 -1.65 -2.71
C LYS A 124 -2.33 -2.03 -3.83
N LEU A 125 -3.16 -3.05 -3.62
CA LEU A 125 -4.17 -3.47 -4.60
C LEU A 125 -5.20 -2.37 -4.89
N ARG A 126 -5.51 -1.55 -3.88
CA ARG A 126 -6.36 -0.36 -4.05
C ARG A 126 -5.64 0.83 -4.69
N GLY A 127 -4.32 0.76 -4.89
CA GLY A 127 -3.52 1.86 -5.42
C GLY A 127 -3.30 3.02 -4.45
N GLU A 128 -3.58 2.81 -3.15
CA GLU A 128 -3.46 3.85 -2.12
C GLU A 128 -2.02 4.09 -1.68
N ILE A 129 -1.14 3.07 -1.79
CA ILE A 129 0.27 3.14 -1.42
C ILE A 129 1.15 2.51 -2.49
N LYS A 130 2.36 3.05 -2.62
CA LYS A 130 3.40 2.54 -3.52
C LYS A 130 4.74 2.44 -2.81
N ARG A 131 5.09 3.45 -2.03
CA ARG A 131 6.37 3.54 -1.33
C ARG A 131 6.22 3.18 0.14
N ILE A 132 6.96 2.15 0.58
CA ILE A 132 6.78 1.55 1.90
C ILE A 132 8.12 1.40 2.60
N LEU A 133 8.20 1.90 3.83
CA LEU A 133 9.34 1.71 4.73
C LEU A 133 8.95 0.78 5.86
N LEU A 134 9.62 -0.37 5.95
CA LEU A 134 9.44 -1.34 7.02
C LEU A 134 10.63 -1.25 7.98
N ILE A 135 10.39 -0.88 9.23
CA ILE A 135 11.40 -0.74 10.29
C ILE A 135 11.23 -1.91 11.25
N VAL A 136 12.23 -2.79 11.30
CA VAL A 136 12.17 -4.01 12.10
C VAL A 136 13.46 -4.22 12.92
N PRO A 137 13.47 -5.11 13.93
CA PRO A 137 14.71 -5.53 14.56
C PRO A 137 15.69 -6.13 13.53
N LYS A 138 17.00 -5.88 13.69
CA LYS A 138 18.02 -6.38 12.76
C LYS A 138 17.91 -7.90 12.54
N SER A 139 17.63 -8.66 13.59
CA SER A 139 17.45 -10.11 13.53
C SER A 139 16.23 -10.58 12.74
N ALA A 140 15.24 -9.72 12.55
CA ALA A 140 13.98 -10.06 11.89
C ALA A 140 13.94 -9.65 10.41
N MET A 141 14.92 -8.88 9.91
CA MET A 141 14.87 -8.31 8.54
C MET A 141 14.71 -9.38 7.45
N ILE A 142 15.49 -10.46 7.53
CA ILE A 142 15.46 -11.55 6.53
C ILE A 142 14.14 -12.31 6.63
N GLN A 143 13.67 -12.59 7.84
CA GLN A 143 12.39 -13.26 8.07
C GLN A 143 11.23 -12.45 7.47
N TRP A 144 11.17 -11.14 7.75
CA TRP A 144 10.17 -10.25 7.16
C TRP A 144 10.21 -10.25 5.63
N GLN A 145 11.41 -10.16 5.05
CA GLN A 145 11.58 -10.18 3.60
C GLN A 145 11.04 -11.48 3.00
N GLN A 146 11.36 -12.62 3.61
CA GLN A 146 10.90 -13.93 3.16
C GLN A 146 9.38 -14.09 3.29
N GLU A 147 8.80 -13.78 4.46
CA GLU A 147 7.36 -13.90 4.68
C GLU A 147 6.55 -13.02 3.73
N LEU A 148 6.99 -11.77 3.50
CA LEU A 148 6.34 -10.87 2.55
C LEU A 148 6.45 -11.37 1.12
N LYS A 149 7.59 -11.97 0.75
CA LYS A 149 7.77 -12.56 -0.56
C LYS A 149 6.93 -13.82 -0.76
N GLU A 150 6.96 -14.75 0.19
CA GLU A 150 6.29 -16.05 0.09
C GLU A 150 4.76 -15.91 0.15
N HIS A 151 4.25 -15.11 1.08
CA HIS A 151 2.82 -15.02 1.33
C HIS A 151 2.10 -13.96 0.49
N PHE A 152 2.78 -12.86 0.15
CA PHE A 152 2.15 -11.72 -0.51
C PHE A 152 2.75 -11.38 -1.87
N ASN A 153 3.80 -12.11 -2.29
CA ASN A 153 4.57 -11.82 -3.51
C ASN A 153 5.10 -10.38 -3.56
N GLU A 154 5.54 -9.87 -2.39
CA GLU A 154 6.09 -8.53 -2.24
C GLU A 154 7.63 -8.58 -2.17
N ASN A 155 8.30 -7.73 -2.94
CA ASN A 155 9.76 -7.69 -3.00
C ASN A 155 10.29 -6.49 -2.26
N PHE A 156 10.85 -6.71 -1.08
CA PHE A 156 11.50 -5.69 -0.28
C PHE A 156 13.02 -5.76 -0.41
N PHE A 157 13.67 -4.60 -0.44
CA PHE A 157 15.12 -4.47 -0.40
C PHE A 157 15.58 -4.19 1.01
N ILE A 158 16.58 -4.93 1.48
CA ILE A 158 17.17 -4.72 2.80
C ILE A 158 18.23 -3.63 2.71
N TYR A 159 18.02 -2.56 3.47
CA TYR A 159 18.98 -1.48 3.67
C TYR A 159 19.63 -1.66 5.06
N ASP A 160 20.73 -2.40 5.10
CA ASP A 160 21.51 -2.54 6.31
C ASP A 160 22.45 -1.33 6.52
N SER A 161 23.16 -1.31 7.65
CA SER A 161 24.06 -0.21 8.00
C SER A 161 25.19 -0.03 6.99
N ASP A 162 25.68 -1.12 6.39
CA ASP A 162 26.81 -1.08 5.44
C ASP A 162 26.34 -0.54 4.10
N PHE A 163 25.17 -0.99 3.63
CA PHE A 163 24.53 -0.45 2.42
C PHE A 163 24.24 1.06 2.57
N ILE A 164 23.60 1.48 3.68
CA ILE A 164 23.29 2.89 3.92
C ILE A 164 24.58 3.73 3.97
N THR A 165 25.61 3.24 4.64
CA THR A 165 26.90 3.96 4.73
C THR A 165 27.59 4.04 3.38
N GLY A 166 27.57 2.98 2.60
CA GLY A 166 28.13 2.94 1.24
C GLY A 166 27.41 3.92 0.31
N MET A 167 26.08 3.86 0.30
CA MET A 167 25.27 4.76 -0.51
C MET A 167 25.44 6.23 -0.13
N ALA A 168 25.43 6.55 1.17
CA ALA A 168 25.67 7.91 1.64
C ALA A 168 27.03 8.46 1.20
N ARG A 169 28.10 7.64 1.16
CA ARG A 169 29.42 8.04 0.63
C ARG A 169 29.40 8.27 -0.88
N THR A 170 28.77 7.36 -1.61
CA THR A 170 28.67 7.45 -3.07
C THR A 170 27.92 8.72 -3.48
N PHE A 171 26.76 8.97 -2.87
CA PHE A 171 25.97 10.15 -3.19
C PHE A 171 26.62 11.46 -2.73
N ALA A 172 27.39 11.47 -1.63
CA ALA A 172 28.15 12.64 -1.19
C ALA A 172 29.32 13.00 -2.14
N SER A 173 29.78 12.08 -2.99
CA SER A 173 30.85 12.32 -3.95
C SER A 173 30.37 12.84 -5.31
N PHE A 174 29.07 12.85 -5.55
CA PHE A 174 28.49 13.48 -6.74
C PHE A 174 28.24 14.96 -6.46
N ASP A 175 28.96 15.84 -7.15
CA ASP A 175 28.67 17.28 -7.25
C ASP A 175 27.39 17.48 -8.07
N ALA A 176 26.28 16.98 -7.59
CA ALA A 176 25.03 17.06 -8.32
C ALA A 176 24.24 18.27 -7.87
N GLU A 177 23.92 19.14 -8.81
CA GLU A 177 22.91 20.20 -8.68
C GLU A 177 21.50 19.65 -8.31
N GLU A 178 21.29 18.34 -8.42
CA GLU A 178 20.09 17.62 -7.98
C GLU A 178 20.41 16.82 -6.71
N GLU A 179 19.66 17.07 -5.63
CA GLU A 179 19.68 16.26 -4.40
C GLU A 179 19.22 14.82 -4.68
N LEU A 180 20.16 13.98 -5.14
CA LEU A 180 19.91 12.55 -5.34
C LEU A 180 19.68 11.86 -4.00
N ASN A 181 18.46 11.51 -3.70
CA ASN A 181 18.09 10.79 -2.50
C ASN A 181 18.08 9.28 -2.76
N PHE A 182 19.06 8.53 -2.23
CA PHE A 182 19.18 7.10 -2.44
C PHE A 182 18.01 6.29 -1.88
N TRP A 183 17.25 6.83 -0.92
CA TRP A 183 16.03 6.20 -0.42
C TRP A 183 14.93 6.11 -1.49
N LYS A 184 15.01 6.91 -2.55
CA LYS A 184 14.06 6.88 -3.68
C LYS A 184 14.33 5.77 -4.70
N GLN A 185 15.46 5.04 -4.60
CA GLN A 185 15.82 3.98 -5.55
C GLN A 185 14.85 2.80 -5.54
N HIS A 186 14.36 2.43 -4.36
CA HIS A 186 13.41 1.33 -4.21
C HIS A 186 12.12 1.79 -3.55
N ASN A 187 11.00 1.23 -4.00
CA ASN A 187 9.70 1.54 -3.44
C ASN A 187 9.39 0.80 -2.14
N GLN A 188 10.05 -0.32 -1.90
CA GLN A 188 9.81 -1.20 -0.74
C GLN A 188 11.14 -1.49 -0.06
N ILE A 189 11.32 -0.96 1.13
CA ILE A 189 12.58 -0.99 1.86
C ILE A 189 12.35 -1.57 3.25
N ILE A 190 13.21 -2.52 3.65
CA ILE A 190 13.34 -2.99 5.04
C ILE A 190 14.62 -2.40 5.61
N VAL A 191 14.52 -1.82 6.79
CA VAL A 191 15.65 -1.26 7.51
C VAL A 191 15.57 -1.59 9.00
N SER A 192 16.70 -1.70 9.66
CA SER A 192 16.70 -1.83 11.12
C SER A 192 16.63 -0.47 11.80
N LEU A 193 15.94 -0.45 12.96
CA LEU A 193 15.90 0.74 13.80
C LEU A 193 17.31 1.24 14.15
N ASP A 194 18.25 0.31 14.41
CA ASP A 194 19.62 0.67 14.76
C ASP A 194 20.39 1.30 13.60
N ALA A 195 20.07 0.94 12.35
CA ALA A 195 20.65 1.56 11.18
C ALA A 195 20.16 3.00 10.95
N LEU A 196 18.95 3.33 11.41
CA LEU A 196 18.38 4.68 11.35
C LEU A 196 18.77 5.54 12.56
N LYS A 197 19.16 4.92 13.67
CA LYS A 197 19.45 5.63 14.93
C LYS A 197 20.49 6.75 14.74
N PRO A 198 20.25 7.94 15.31
CA PRO A 198 21.24 8.99 15.31
C PRO A 198 22.57 8.57 15.96
N VAL A 199 23.66 9.00 15.38
CA VAL A 199 25.01 8.77 15.90
C VAL A 199 25.24 9.70 17.08
N SER A 200 25.61 9.16 18.23
CA SER A 200 25.90 9.96 19.44
C SER A 200 27.35 10.40 19.51
N GLN A 201 28.28 9.55 19.05
CA GLN A 201 29.71 9.82 19.05
C GLN A 201 30.36 9.17 17.83
N ARG A 202 31.36 9.86 17.26
CA ARG A 202 32.21 9.32 16.19
C ARG A 202 33.60 9.89 16.33
N GLN A 203 34.63 9.02 16.34
CA GLN A 203 35.99 9.41 16.47
C GLN A 203 36.43 10.46 15.44
N GLY A 204 37.01 11.57 15.89
CA GLY A 204 37.46 12.66 15.01
C GLY A 204 36.35 13.61 14.52
N TRP A 205 35.12 13.49 15.02
CA TRP A 205 34.04 14.40 14.68
C TRP A 205 33.67 15.34 15.82
N SER A 206 33.45 16.61 15.49
CA SER A 206 32.84 17.56 16.43
C SER A 206 31.37 17.26 16.66
N GLN A 207 30.79 17.76 17.75
CA GLN A 207 29.35 17.58 18.00
C GLN A 207 28.49 18.27 16.94
N GLU A 208 28.93 19.38 16.39
CA GLU A 208 28.26 20.10 15.30
C GLU A 208 28.16 19.23 14.05
N LYS A 209 29.28 18.60 13.65
CA LYS A 209 29.33 17.70 12.51
C LYS A 209 28.47 16.45 12.71
N ILE A 210 28.36 15.92 13.93
CA ILE A 210 27.47 14.81 14.27
C ILE A 210 26.02 15.24 14.12
N ASN A 211 25.66 16.42 14.61
CA ASN A 211 24.30 16.96 14.53
C ASN A 211 23.88 17.20 13.07
N GLU A 212 24.75 17.79 12.27
CA GLU A 212 24.51 18.00 10.83
C GLU A 212 24.31 16.68 10.08
N TYR A 213 25.19 15.71 10.33
CA TYR A 213 25.06 14.37 9.75
C TYR A 213 23.75 13.66 10.13
N ASN A 214 23.36 13.74 11.41
CA ASN A 214 22.13 13.15 11.89
C ASN A 214 20.90 13.84 11.27
N LYS A 215 20.93 15.16 11.16
CA LYS A 215 19.89 15.96 10.52
C LYS A 215 19.71 15.52 9.06
N TYR A 216 20.80 15.50 8.29
CA TYR A 216 20.77 15.06 6.89
C TYR A 216 20.21 13.64 6.73
N ARG A 217 20.58 12.70 7.61
CA ARG A 217 20.07 11.31 7.55
C ARG A 217 18.58 11.24 7.77
N ILE A 218 18.03 11.99 8.70
CA ILE A 218 16.57 12.01 8.98
C ILE A 218 15.85 12.70 7.82
N GLU A 219 16.34 13.84 7.38
CA GLU A 219 15.76 14.59 6.27
C GLU A 219 15.74 13.79 4.97
N SER A 220 16.79 13.01 4.70
CA SER A 220 16.84 12.15 3.51
C SER A 220 15.78 11.03 3.52
N VAL A 221 15.50 10.44 4.68
CA VAL A 221 14.44 9.43 4.83
C VAL A 221 13.05 10.07 4.69
N VAL A 222 12.85 11.22 5.34
CA VAL A 222 11.60 11.99 5.26
C VAL A 222 11.34 12.44 3.82
N GLY A 223 12.35 12.98 3.16
CA GLY A 223 12.27 13.43 1.76
C GLY A 223 12.20 12.30 0.73
N ALA A 224 12.14 11.04 1.17
CA ALA A 224 11.92 9.91 0.27
C ALA A 224 10.45 9.70 -0.10
N ASP A 225 9.52 10.46 0.49
CA ASP A 225 8.09 10.45 0.19
C ASP A 225 7.46 9.04 0.32
N PHE A 226 7.67 8.40 1.46
CA PHE A 226 7.01 7.13 1.76
C PHE A 226 5.51 7.33 2.01
N ASP A 227 4.69 6.46 1.42
CA ASP A 227 3.23 6.46 1.61
C ASP A 227 2.82 5.74 2.90
N MET A 228 3.64 4.77 3.32
CA MET A 228 3.38 3.96 4.50
C MET A 228 4.67 3.61 5.25
N ILE A 229 4.59 3.68 6.59
CA ILE A 229 5.60 3.16 7.50
C ILE A 229 5.00 2.05 8.35
N ILE A 230 5.70 0.92 8.45
CA ILE A 230 5.39 -0.18 9.35
C ILE A 230 6.56 -0.32 10.33
N ILE A 231 6.28 -0.30 11.63
CA ILE A 231 7.30 -0.41 12.67
C ILE A 231 7.00 -1.65 13.52
N ASP A 232 7.90 -2.63 13.45
CA ASP A 232 7.82 -3.81 14.29
C ASP A 232 8.54 -3.57 15.63
N GLU A 233 8.06 -4.23 16.69
CA GLU A 233 8.52 -4.05 18.06
C GLU A 233 8.50 -2.57 18.51
N ALA A 234 7.40 -1.88 18.20
CA ALA A 234 7.25 -0.43 18.42
C ALA A 234 7.48 -0.03 19.89
N HIS A 235 7.30 -0.93 20.84
CA HIS A 235 7.61 -0.70 22.26
C HIS A 235 9.09 -0.36 22.52
N ARG A 236 10.00 -0.72 21.59
CA ARG A 236 11.42 -0.34 21.68
C ARG A 236 11.67 1.13 21.36
N MET A 237 10.68 1.81 20.82
CA MET A 237 10.70 3.24 20.53
C MET A 237 10.37 4.10 21.76
N GLY A 238 9.64 3.55 22.75
CA GLY A 238 9.27 4.25 23.99
C GLY A 238 10.23 4.01 25.14
N GLY A 239 10.41 4.98 26.06
CA GLY A 239 11.10 4.84 27.34
C GLY A 239 12.33 5.72 27.55
N SER A 240 12.94 5.66 28.75
CA SER A 240 13.89 6.60 29.38
C SER A 240 15.16 7.02 28.58
N THR A 241 15.76 8.12 28.98
CA THR A 241 16.93 8.93 28.55
C THR A 241 17.82 8.47 27.39
N SER A 242 18.20 7.21 27.24
CA SER A 242 18.95 6.72 26.06
C SER A 242 18.04 6.39 24.85
N GLN A 243 16.74 6.41 25.07
CA GLN A 243 15.70 6.11 24.05
C GLN A 243 15.05 7.37 23.48
N VAL A 244 15.35 8.57 24.04
CA VAL A 244 14.80 9.85 23.55
C VAL A 244 15.09 10.03 22.04
N SER A 245 16.30 9.69 21.60
CA SER A 245 16.67 9.80 20.19
C SER A 245 15.92 8.82 19.26
N ARG A 246 15.55 7.63 19.77
CA ARG A 246 14.74 6.65 19.00
C ARG A 246 13.29 7.09 18.94
N TYR A 247 12.75 7.60 20.04
CA TYR A 247 11.41 8.14 20.11
C TYR A 247 11.25 9.32 19.15
N GLN A 248 12.16 10.31 19.21
CA GLN A 248 12.13 11.47 18.32
C GLN A 248 12.25 11.09 16.86
N LEU A 249 13.10 10.12 16.52
CA LEU A 249 13.19 9.59 15.17
C LEU A 249 11.85 8.97 14.71
N ALA A 250 11.28 8.10 15.52
CA ALA A 250 9.99 7.45 15.20
C ALA A 250 8.87 8.47 15.06
N GLU A 251 8.78 9.44 15.99
CA GLU A 251 7.80 10.52 15.95
C GLU A 251 7.93 11.35 14.67
N THR A 252 9.15 11.74 14.29
CA THR A 252 9.42 12.50 13.07
C THR A 252 8.99 11.72 11.84
N LEU A 253 9.36 10.45 11.73
CA LEU A 253 8.99 9.59 10.62
C LEU A 253 7.48 9.35 10.55
N CYS A 254 6.86 9.05 11.70
CA CYS A 254 5.42 8.81 11.75
C CYS A 254 4.60 10.06 11.41
N ASN A 255 5.09 11.26 11.75
CA ASN A 255 4.42 12.52 11.41
C ASN A 255 4.57 12.89 9.93
N ALA A 256 5.66 12.46 9.29
CA ALA A 256 5.93 12.75 7.89
C ALA A 256 5.13 11.87 6.91
N VAL A 257 4.55 10.75 7.38
CA VAL A 257 3.93 9.75 6.50
C VAL A 257 2.43 9.59 6.82
N PRO A 258 1.56 9.53 5.79
CA PRO A 258 0.11 9.45 5.98
C PRO A 258 -0.36 8.15 6.63
N ASN A 259 0.27 7.00 6.30
CA ASN A 259 -0.13 5.70 6.81
C ASN A 259 0.95 5.13 7.73
N VAL A 260 0.57 4.80 8.96
CA VAL A 260 1.48 4.28 10.00
C VAL A 260 0.86 3.04 10.63
N LEU A 261 1.61 1.94 10.66
CA LEU A 261 1.24 0.72 11.34
C LEU A 261 2.32 0.35 12.35
N LEU A 262 1.96 0.35 13.62
CA LEU A 262 2.84 -0.03 14.72
C LEU A 262 2.51 -1.45 15.17
N LEU A 263 3.52 -2.30 15.33
CA LEU A 263 3.34 -3.68 15.79
C LEU A 263 4.06 -3.82 17.14
N SER A 264 3.37 -4.39 18.12
CA SER A 264 3.98 -4.65 19.43
C SER A 264 3.32 -5.85 20.10
N ALA A 265 4.12 -6.72 20.68
CA ALA A 265 3.61 -7.81 21.50
C ALA A 265 3.29 -7.36 22.94
N THR A 266 3.90 -6.25 23.39
CA THR A 266 3.74 -5.71 24.74
C THR A 266 3.49 -4.21 24.67
N PRO A 267 2.23 -3.78 24.48
CA PRO A 267 1.89 -2.35 24.39
C PRO A 267 2.18 -1.60 25.69
N HIS A 268 2.21 -2.30 26.84
CA HIS A 268 2.50 -1.74 28.16
C HIS A 268 3.65 -2.48 28.84
N ARG A 269 4.70 -1.77 29.20
CA ARG A 269 5.82 -2.28 30.04
C ARG A 269 5.49 -2.20 31.56
N GLY A 270 4.24 -2.36 31.95
CA GLY A 270 3.86 -2.40 33.38
C GLY A 270 4.10 -1.12 34.19
N LYS A 271 4.37 0.03 33.54
CA LYS A 271 4.39 1.34 34.18
C LYS A 271 3.14 2.11 33.75
N SER A 272 2.27 2.38 34.71
CA SER A 272 0.97 3.05 34.52
C SER A 272 1.04 4.56 34.24
N ASP A 273 2.21 5.10 33.96
CA ASP A 273 2.44 6.55 33.84
C ASP A 273 2.95 6.93 32.42
N HIS A 274 2.15 6.59 31.40
CA HIS A 274 2.38 7.15 30.04
C HIS A 274 1.08 7.23 29.24
#